data_4be354054593feda931c112da91a69f1
#
_entry.id   4be354054593feda931c112da91a69f1
#
_cell.length_a   1.000
_cell.length_b   1.000
_cell.length_c   1.000
_cell.angle_alpha   90.00
_cell.angle_beta   90.00
_cell.angle_gamma   90.00
#
_symmetry.space_group_name_H-M   'P 1'
#
loop_
_entity.id
_entity.type
_entity.pdbx_description
1 polymer ?
#
loop_
_entity_poly.entity_id
_entity_poly.type
_entity_poly.pdbx_seq_one_letter_code
_entity_poly.pdbx_strand_id
1 'polypeptide(L)'
;NITDENTINTMDYLPGSSILGVFAAQYIRKKDLRKSAHEDADFYNWFLNGQLNFSDAFLAINHDGQSHPGYPIPFYLQKEKGTEHIINCFGVTNQQHKTANMAGYGWFGNEFVVEQPLTKIHFHHARTSRLAGHSTDGLIFNYEAIEPGQTFIGTICGMQAELEKFAKCFDTPLDARIGRSRQTEYGAIRIELGKALPVKYEAEIFQSGLEDFCF
;
A
#
# COMPACT_ATOMS: atom_id res chain seq x y z
N ASN A 1 3.30 -25.46 11.72
CA ASN A 1 3.64 -24.39 10.73
C ASN A 1 4.43 -25.07 9.62
N ILE A 2 3.74 -25.44 8.56
CA ILE A 2 4.38 -25.79 7.31
C ILE A 2 4.68 -24.41 6.67
N THR A 3 5.87 -23.89 6.89
CA THR A 3 6.42 -22.81 6.06
C THR A 3 6.77 -23.46 4.75
N ASP A 4 5.85 -23.36 3.79
CA ASP A 4 6.02 -23.87 2.43
C ASP A 4 7.16 -23.04 1.81
N GLU A 5 8.34 -23.64 1.65
CA GLU A 5 9.51 -23.00 1.02
C GLU A 5 9.23 -22.47 -0.39
N ASN A 6 8.10 -22.88 -0.98
CA ASN A 6 7.66 -22.53 -2.32
C ASN A 6 6.50 -21.50 -2.37
N THR A 7 6.15 -20.85 -1.25
CA THR A 7 5.09 -19.84 -1.24
C THR A 7 5.69 -18.44 -1.35
N ILE A 8 5.25 -17.67 -2.34
CA ILE A 8 5.58 -16.26 -2.49
C ILE A 8 4.45 -15.44 -1.87
N ASN A 9 4.74 -14.84 -0.72
CA ASN A 9 3.79 -14.02 0.01
C ASN A 9 3.60 -12.67 -0.67
N THR A 10 2.39 -12.12 -0.58
CA THR A 10 2.10 -10.75 -0.98
C THR A 10 2.38 -9.77 0.15
N MET A 11 2.58 -8.51 -0.21
CA MET A 11 2.45 -7.41 0.76
C MET A 11 0.95 -7.14 0.97
N ASP A 12 0.61 -6.69 2.16
CA ASP A 12 -0.74 -6.33 2.55
C ASP A 12 -1.08 -4.84 2.27
N TYR A 13 -0.19 -4.15 1.53
CA TYR A 13 -0.32 -2.77 1.07
C TYR A 13 0.26 -2.59 -0.33
N LEU A 14 0.01 -1.44 -0.96
CA LEU A 14 0.60 -1.10 -2.25
C LEU A 14 1.76 -0.12 -2.04
N PRO A 15 3.01 -0.52 -2.30
CA PRO A 15 4.16 0.37 -2.14
C PRO A 15 4.07 1.62 -3.01
N GLY A 16 4.39 2.78 -2.43
CA GLY A 16 4.41 4.06 -3.14
C GLY A 16 5.33 4.06 -4.35
N SER A 17 6.46 3.37 -4.26
CA SER A 17 7.38 3.17 -5.39
C SER A 17 6.74 2.42 -6.56
N SER A 18 5.85 1.47 -6.27
CA SER A 18 5.11 0.73 -7.30
C SER A 18 4.04 1.61 -7.94
N ILE A 19 3.36 2.45 -7.15
CA ILE A 19 2.39 3.43 -7.64
C ILE A 19 3.08 4.47 -8.52
N LEU A 20 4.20 5.04 -8.06
CA LEU A 20 5.06 5.92 -8.84
C LEU A 20 5.43 5.29 -10.19
N GLY A 21 5.86 4.02 -10.17
CA GLY A 21 6.23 3.28 -11.37
C GLY A 21 5.08 3.11 -12.37
N VAL A 22 3.83 2.97 -11.89
CA VAL A 22 2.64 2.94 -12.75
C VAL A 22 2.47 4.27 -13.47
N PHE A 23 2.48 5.40 -12.74
CA PHE A 23 2.32 6.72 -13.33
C PHE A 23 3.48 7.08 -14.28
N ALA A 24 4.72 6.78 -13.89
CA ALA A 24 5.89 6.99 -14.75
C ALA A 24 5.77 6.22 -16.08
N ALA A 25 5.37 4.95 -16.03
CA ALA A 25 5.18 4.15 -17.23
C ALA A 25 4.04 4.68 -18.12
N GLN A 26 2.96 5.17 -17.52
CA GLN A 26 1.85 5.80 -18.26
C GLN A 26 2.31 7.12 -18.91
N TYR A 27 3.07 7.94 -18.18
CA TYR A 27 3.61 9.19 -18.71
C TYR A 27 4.52 8.97 -19.92
N ILE A 28 5.47 8.04 -19.81
CA ILE A 28 6.38 7.66 -20.90
C ILE A 28 5.59 7.26 -22.15
N ARG A 29 4.52 6.46 -21.97
CA ARG A 29 3.66 6.03 -23.10
C ARG A 29 2.88 7.18 -23.71
N LYS A 30 2.27 8.02 -22.84
CA LYS A 30 1.46 9.16 -23.29
C LYS A 30 2.26 10.19 -24.08
N LYS A 31 3.52 10.39 -23.70
CA LYS A 31 4.45 11.37 -24.33
C LYS A 31 5.41 10.75 -25.35
N ASP A 32 5.38 9.43 -25.55
CA ASP A 32 6.31 8.67 -26.41
C ASP A 32 7.80 8.94 -26.11
N LEU A 33 8.15 9.12 -24.84
CA LEU A 33 9.49 9.55 -24.42
C LEU A 33 10.55 8.45 -24.55
N ARG A 34 10.17 7.19 -24.54
CA ARG A 34 11.05 6.02 -24.69
C ARG A 34 12.27 6.09 -23.76
N LYS A 35 13.49 6.13 -24.34
CA LYS A 35 14.76 6.13 -23.59
C LYS A 35 15.17 7.51 -23.09
N SER A 36 14.55 8.59 -23.56
CA SER A 36 14.88 9.97 -23.21
C SER A 36 13.93 10.58 -22.16
N ALA A 37 13.19 9.74 -21.44
CA ALA A 37 12.24 10.23 -20.44
C ALA A 37 12.89 11.15 -19.38
N HIS A 38 14.14 10.90 -19.01
CA HIS A 38 14.89 11.71 -18.05
C HIS A 38 15.22 13.14 -18.53
N GLU A 39 15.11 13.40 -19.84
CA GLU A 39 15.30 14.72 -20.45
C GLU A 39 14.03 15.57 -20.43
N ASP A 40 12.86 14.95 -20.22
CA ASP A 40 11.59 15.67 -20.05
C ASP A 40 11.51 16.27 -18.64
N ALA A 41 11.31 17.58 -18.57
CA ALA A 41 11.35 18.32 -17.31
C ALA A 41 10.28 17.88 -16.31
N ASP A 42 9.04 17.62 -16.76
CA ASP A 42 7.96 17.18 -15.90
C ASP A 42 8.21 15.76 -15.41
N PHE A 43 8.70 14.86 -16.29
CA PHE A 43 9.09 13.50 -15.89
C PHE A 43 10.19 13.52 -14.83
N TYR A 44 11.24 14.29 -15.07
CA TYR A 44 12.35 14.43 -14.12
C TYR A 44 11.87 14.94 -12.76
N ASN A 45 11.09 16.01 -12.76
CA ASN A 45 10.59 16.63 -11.53
C ASN A 45 9.67 15.70 -10.73
N TRP A 46 8.75 15.01 -11.40
CA TRP A 46 7.73 14.20 -10.72
C TRP A 46 8.24 12.84 -10.26
N PHE A 47 9.11 12.19 -11.05
CA PHE A 47 9.47 10.79 -10.83
C PHE A 47 10.93 10.56 -10.43
N LEU A 48 11.82 11.52 -10.68
CA LEU A 48 13.25 11.36 -10.40
C LEU A 48 13.78 12.34 -9.36
N ASN A 49 13.28 13.57 -9.34
CA ASN A 49 13.78 14.65 -8.48
C ASN A 49 13.01 14.79 -7.14
N GLY A 50 11.97 13.98 -6.95
CA GLY A 50 11.22 13.95 -5.68
C GLY A 50 10.34 15.19 -5.42
N GLN A 51 9.99 15.97 -6.44
CA GLN A 51 9.03 17.07 -6.25
C GLN A 51 7.61 16.55 -5.95
N LEU A 52 7.31 15.33 -6.39
CA LEU A 52 6.13 14.59 -5.96
C LEU A 52 6.55 13.37 -5.15
N ASN A 53 5.98 13.24 -3.96
CA ASN A 53 6.19 12.11 -3.07
C ASN A 53 4.95 11.22 -3.08
N PHE A 54 5.14 9.95 -3.37
CA PHE A 54 4.08 8.93 -3.42
C PHE A 54 4.16 8.10 -2.15
N SER A 55 3.13 8.18 -1.30
CA SER A 55 3.04 7.32 -0.13
C SER A 55 2.68 5.90 -0.51
N ASP A 56 2.90 4.98 0.41
CA ASP A 56 2.24 3.69 0.36
C ASP A 56 0.73 3.88 0.40
N ALA A 57 -0.01 2.97 -0.26
CA ALA A 57 -1.45 2.93 -0.15
C ALA A 57 -1.87 1.75 0.73
N PHE A 58 -2.65 2.05 1.75
CA PHE A 58 -3.15 1.09 2.73
C PHE A 58 -4.63 0.79 2.50
N LEU A 59 -5.11 -0.32 3.05
CA LEU A 59 -6.50 -0.73 2.95
C LEU A 59 -7.43 0.40 3.39
N ALA A 60 -8.44 0.68 2.56
CA ALA A 60 -9.49 1.62 2.92
C ALA A 60 -10.47 0.94 3.87
N ILE A 61 -10.75 1.58 4.99
CA ILE A 61 -11.72 1.13 5.99
C ILE A 61 -13.04 1.82 5.72
N ASN A 62 -14.08 1.02 5.49
CA ASN A 62 -15.42 1.54 5.25
C ASN A 62 -16.17 1.66 6.59
N HIS A 63 -16.54 2.89 6.95
CA HIS A 63 -17.32 3.18 8.15
C HIS A 63 -18.36 4.24 7.84
N ASP A 64 -19.59 4.03 8.29
CA ASP A 64 -20.74 4.94 8.06
C ASP A 64 -20.96 5.35 6.59
N GLY A 65 -20.71 4.41 5.66
CA GLY A 65 -20.88 4.63 4.21
C GLY A 65 -19.79 5.48 3.58
N GLN A 66 -18.71 5.76 4.30
CA GLN A 66 -17.53 6.47 3.82
C GLN A 66 -16.29 5.57 3.87
N SER A 67 -15.40 5.75 2.90
CA SER A 67 -14.10 5.09 2.87
C SER A 67 -13.05 5.99 3.49
N HIS A 68 -12.38 5.51 4.51
CA HIS A 68 -11.32 6.20 5.23
C HIS A 68 -9.97 5.52 4.97
N PRO A 69 -8.86 6.27 4.95
CA PRO A 69 -7.54 5.66 4.87
C PRO A 69 -7.28 4.86 6.15
N GLY A 70 -6.97 3.58 6.00
CA GLY A 70 -6.46 2.76 7.09
C GLY A 70 -4.98 3.08 7.31
N TYR A 71 -4.54 3.05 8.56
CA TYR A 71 -3.13 3.22 8.93
C TYR A 71 -2.61 1.96 9.62
N PRO A 72 -1.34 1.57 9.41
CA PRO A 72 -0.74 0.48 10.16
C PRO A 72 -0.96 0.69 11.65
N ILE A 73 -1.40 -0.36 12.35
CA ILE A 73 -1.69 -0.26 13.78
C ILE A 73 -0.37 -0.05 14.52
N PRO A 74 -0.24 1.01 15.33
CA PRO A 74 0.97 1.24 16.10
C PRO A 74 1.27 0.08 17.05
N PHE A 75 2.53 -0.32 17.16
CA PHE A 75 2.96 -1.46 17.96
C PHE A 75 2.55 -1.37 19.46
N TYR A 76 2.40 -0.16 19.97
CA TYR A 76 1.97 0.06 21.34
C TYR A 76 0.46 -0.18 21.58
N LEU A 77 -0.34 -0.29 20.52
CA LEU A 77 -1.72 -0.73 20.64
C LEU A 77 -1.76 -2.25 20.56
N GLN A 78 -2.15 -2.88 21.64
CA GLN A 78 -2.16 -4.32 21.78
C GLN A 78 -3.53 -4.80 22.22
N LYS A 79 -3.87 -6.03 21.87
CA LYS A 79 -5.11 -6.67 22.31
C LYS A 79 -4.85 -7.52 23.55
N GLU A 80 -5.67 -7.40 24.56
CA GLU A 80 -5.61 -8.28 25.71
C GLU A 80 -6.02 -9.71 25.31
N LYS A 81 -5.19 -10.69 25.68
CA LYS A 81 -5.44 -12.08 25.30
C LYS A 81 -6.73 -12.60 25.90
N GLY A 82 -7.60 -13.13 25.03
CA GLY A 82 -8.89 -13.70 25.40
C GLY A 82 -10.03 -12.69 25.49
N THR A 83 -9.80 -11.43 25.15
CA THR A 83 -10.81 -10.36 25.11
C THR A 83 -10.75 -9.58 23.80
N GLU A 84 -11.72 -8.71 23.57
CA GLU A 84 -11.68 -7.70 22.49
C GLU A 84 -11.10 -6.35 22.96
N HIS A 85 -10.60 -6.29 24.20
CA HIS A 85 -10.11 -5.06 24.81
C HIS A 85 -8.75 -4.66 24.24
N ILE A 86 -8.64 -3.42 23.76
CA ILE A 86 -7.41 -2.83 23.23
C ILE A 86 -6.76 -2.01 24.32
N ILE A 87 -5.48 -2.26 24.55
CA ILE A 87 -4.67 -1.61 25.58
C ILE A 87 -3.61 -0.76 24.88
N ASN A 88 -3.49 0.49 25.33
CA ASN A 88 -2.38 1.35 24.99
C ASN A 88 -1.20 1.04 25.92
N CYS A 89 -0.17 0.44 25.37
CA CYS A 89 1.06 0.06 26.08
C CYS A 89 2.17 1.12 25.97
N PHE A 90 1.90 2.29 25.40
CA PHE A 90 2.88 3.35 25.28
C PHE A 90 3.33 3.87 26.65
N GLY A 91 4.63 3.82 26.95
CA GLY A 91 5.19 4.27 28.22
C GLY A 91 4.89 3.39 29.45
N VAL A 92 4.26 2.21 29.25
CA VAL A 92 3.91 1.31 30.37
C VAL A 92 5.09 0.36 30.63
N THR A 93 5.76 0.51 31.79
CA THR A 93 6.90 -0.31 32.19
C THR A 93 6.53 -1.63 32.84
N ASN A 94 5.31 -1.74 33.44
CA ASN A 94 4.82 -2.97 34.08
C ASN A 94 3.46 -3.34 33.51
N GLN A 95 3.41 -4.25 32.54
CA GLN A 95 2.15 -4.79 32.01
C GLN A 95 1.60 -5.86 32.98
N GLN A 96 0.43 -5.60 33.56
CA GLN A 96 -0.30 -6.57 34.36
C GLN A 96 -1.09 -7.57 33.49
N HIS A 97 -1.29 -7.26 32.21
CA HIS A 97 -2.10 -8.05 31.30
C HIS A 97 -1.24 -8.76 30.25
N LYS A 98 -1.63 -9.99 29.92
CA LYS A 98 -1.03 -10.69 28.78
C LYS A 98 -1.64 -10.14 27.51
N THR A 99 -0.84 -9.52 26.67
CA THR A 99 -1.23 -8.89 25.41
C THR A 99 -0.73 -9.64 24.19
N ALA A 100 -1.29 -9.33 23.04
CA ALA A 100 -0.84 -9.76 21.72
C ALA A 100 -0.82 -8.56 20.77
N ASN A 101 0.15 -8.55 19.87
CA ASN A 101 0.19 -7.55 18.81
C ASN A 101 -1.06 -7.66 17.93
N MET A 102 -1.53 -6.51 17.46
CA MET A 102 -2.60 -6.43 16.48
C MET A 102 -1.99 -6.36 15.08
N ALA A 103 -2.61 -7.05 14.15
CA ALA A 103 -2.24 -6.99 12.73
C ALA A 103 -3.31 -6.26 11.94
N GLY A 104 -2.92 -5.70 10.78
CA GLY A 104 -3.83 -5.01 9.87
C GLY A 104 -3.74 -3.49 9.97
N TYR A 105 -4.84 -2.85 9.57
CA TYR A 105 -4.95 -1.40 9.45
C TYR A 105 -6.07 -0.90 10.33
N GLY A 106 -5.82 0.20 11.02
CA GLY A 106 -6.80 0.86 11.89
C GLY A 106 -7.23 2.21 11.34
N TRP A 107 -8.49 2.54 11.54
CA TRP A 107 -9.00 3.89 11.39
C TRP A 107 -9.43 4.42 12.77
N PHE A 108 -8.98 5.62 13.09
CA PHE A 108 -9.23 6.27 14.38
C PHE A 108 -10.22 7.41 14.16
N GLY A 109 -11.50 7.11 14.29
CA GLY A 109 -12.59 8.09 14.26
C GLY A 109 -13.32 8.15 15.58
N ASN A 110 -14.66 8.18 15.55
CA ASN A 110 -15.48 8.08 16.76
C ASN A 110 -15.33 6.69 17.41
N GLU A 111 -15.01 5.69 16.59
CA GLU A 111 -14.70 4.32 17.01
C GLU A 111 -13.35 3.92 16.39
N PHE A 112 -12.68 2.96 17.02
CA PHE A 112 -11.47 2.37 16.46
C PHE A 112 -11.85 1.10 15.69
N VAL A 113 -11.74 1.17 14.37
CA VAL A 113 -12.06 0.07 13.47
C VAL A 113 -10.76 -0.53 12.93
N VAL A 114 -10.68 -1.86 12.93
CA VAL A 114 -9.50 -2.61 12.45
C VAL A 114 -9.92 -3.58 11.37
N GLU A 115 -9.23 -3.55 10.24
CA GLU A 115 -9.42 -4.46 9.14
C GLU A 115 -8.08 -4.99 8.61
N GLN A 116 -8.14 -6.12 7.92
CA GLN A 116 -6.99 -6.70 7.24
C GLN A 116 -7.34 -6.94 5.76
N PRO A 117 -6.39 -6.75 4.84
CA PRO A 117 -6.60 -7.11 3.45
C PRO A 117 -6.90 -8.61 3.32
N LEU A 118 -7.88 -8.93 2.53
CA LEU A 118 -8.17 -10.31 2.17
C LEU A 118 -7.16 -10.77 1.12
N THR A 119 -6.54 -11.90 1.37
CA THR A 119 -5.58 -12.53 0.47
C THR A 119 -6.01 -13.94 0.12
N LYS A 120 -5.55 -14.42 -1.03
CA LYS A 120 -5.81 -15.78 -1.50
C LYS A 120 -4.53 -16.40 -2.05
N ILE A 121 -4.35 -17.69 -1.73
CA ILE A 121 -3.24 -18.47 -2.25
C ILE A 121 -3.69 -19.15 -3.56
N HIS A 122 -2.91 -18.95 -4.61
CA HIS A 122 -3.08 -19.56 -5.93
C HIS A 122 -1.98 -20.58 -6.16
N PHE A 123 -2.38 -21.79 -6.54
CA PHE A 123 -1.47 -22.90 -6.83
C PHE A 123 -1.07 -22.86 -8.30
N HIS A 124 0.22 -22.85 -8.57
CA HIS A 124 0.78 -22.87 -9.91
C HIS A 124 1.63 -24.13 -10.12
N HIS A 125 1.44 -24.74 -11.28
CA HIS A 125 2.24 -25.85 -11.74
C HIS A 125 3.07 -25.42 -12.96
N ALA A 126 4.40 -25.44 -12.84
CA ALA A 126 5.23 -25.31 -14.03
C ALA A 126 5.24 -26.64 -14.78
N ARG A 127 4.87 -26.61 -16.05
CA ARG A 127 4.92 -27.76 -16.95
C ARG A 127 6.23 -27.71 -17.75
N THR A 128 7.03 -28.76 -17.69
CA THR A 128 8.28 -28.87 -18.45
C THR A 128 8.04 -29.15 -19.95
N SER A 129 6.90 -29.72 -20.31
CA SER A 129 6.48 -29.86 -21.71
C SER A 129 4.96 -29.84 -21.84
N ARG A 130 4.46 -29.39 -23.00
CA ARG A 130 3.03 -29.40 -23.30
C ARG A 130 2.44 -30.83 -23.42
N LEU A 131 3.28 -31.85 -23.56
CA LEU A 131 2.89 -33.26 -23.79
C LEU A 131 2.99 -34.12 -22.53
N ALA A 132 3.77 -33.71 -21.52
CA ALA A 132 3.86 -34.43 -20.24
C ALA A 132 2.73 -33.99 -19.32
N GLY A 133 1.77 -34.84 -19.07
CA GLY A 133 0.61 -34.55 -18.20
C GLY A 133 0.90 -34.49 -16.70
N HIS A 134 2.17 -34.55 -16.28
CA HIS A 134 2.59 -34.48 -14.87
C HIS A 134 3.58 -33.35 -14.62
N SER A 135 3.51 -32.77 -13.44
CA SER A 135 4.56 -31.89 -12.92
C SER A 135 5.75 -32.76 -12.50
N THR A 136 6.97 -32.35 -12.81
CA THR A 136 8.18 -32.87 -12.18
C THR A 136 8.31 -32.30 -10.77
N ASP A 137 8.86 -33.09 -9.84
CA ASP A 137 9.09 -32.67 -8.45
C ASP A 137 9.80 -31.31 -8.39
N GLY A 138 9.30 -30.41 -7.55
CA GLY A 138 9.88 -29.08 -7.33
C GLY A 138 9.35 -27.96 -8.21
N LEU A 139 8.36 -28.19 -9.09
CA LEU A 139 7.78 -27.19 -9.97
C LEU A 139 6.37 -26.73 -9.54
N ILE A 140 5.98 -26.99 -8.31
CA ILE A 140 4.77 -26.45 -7.68
C ILE A 140 5.20 -25.22 -6.88
N PHE A 141 4.58 -24.09 -7.15
CA PHE A 141 4.79 -22.87 -6.38
C PHE A 141 3.46 -22.17 -6.16
N ASN A 142 3.37 -21.50 -5.04
CA ASN A 142 2.19 -20.82 -4.61
C ASN A 142 2.42 -19.32 -4.68
N TYR A 143 1.43 -18.59 -5.19
CA TYR A 143 1.36 -17.12 -5.08
C TYR A 143 0.24 -16.75 -4.14
N GLU A 144 0.57 -15.98 -3.13
CA GLU A 144 -0.42 -15.24 -2.39
C GLU A 144 -0.70 -13.92 -3.13
N ALA A 145 -1.94 -13.55 -3.28
CA ALA A 145 -2.37 -12.32 -3.93
C ALA A 145 -3.51 -11.66 -3.13
N ILE A 146 -3.55 -10.34 -3.15
CA ILE A 146 -4.67 -9.56 -2.62
C ILE A 146 -5.92 -9.91 -3.43
N GLU A 147 -7.02 -10.22 -2.75
CA GLU A 147 -8.30 -10.51 -3.43
C GLU A 147 -8.87 -9.26 -4.11
N PRO A 148 -9.50 -9.41 -5.28
CA PRO A 148 -10.12 -8.29 -5.98
C PRO A 148 -11.28 -7.68 -5.19
N GLY A 149 -11.62 -6.42 -5.52
CA GLY A 149 -12.74 -5.70 -4.91
C GLY A 149 -12.37 -4.89 -3.67
N GLN A 150 -11.11 -4.91 -3.26
CA GLN A 150 -10.62 -4.10 -2.15
C GLN A 150 -10.09 -2.76 -2.65
N THR A 151 -10.29 -1.72 -1.85
CA THR A 151 -9.81 -0.37 -2.12
C THR A 151 -8.62 -0.04 -1.24
N PHE A 152 -7.61 0.62 -1.81
CA PHE A 152 -6.42 1.10 -1.09
C PHE A 152 -6.31 2.60 -1.29
N ILE A 153 -6.00 3.34 -0.24
CA ILE A 153 -5.87 4.80 -0.25
C ILE A 153 -4.43 5.16 0.07
N GLY A 154 -3.82 5.95 -0.79
CA GLY A 154 -2.52 6.58 -0.60
C GLY A 154 -2.59 8.05 -0.95
N THR A 155 -1.50 8.77 -0.74
CA THR A 155 -1.39 10.20 -1.02
C THR A 155 -0.25 10.51 -1.97
N ILE A 156 -0.43 11.54 -2.79
CA ILE A 156 0.63 12.15 -3.58
C ILE A 156 0.81 13.57 -3.03
N CYS A 157 1.98 13.85 -2.47
CA CYS A 157 2.30 15.14 -1.86
C CYS A 157 3.30 15.90 -2.72
N GLY A 158 3.13 17.22 -2.81
CA GLY A 158 4.02 18.10 -3.55
C GLY A 158 3.52 19.54 -3.57
N MET A 159 4.19 20.39 -4.31
CA MET A 159 3.74 21.76 -4.52
C MET A 159 2.43 21.77 -5.31
N GLN A 160 1.50 22.65 -4.95
CA GLN A 160 0.18 22.74 -5.57
C GLN A 160 0.25 22.81 -7.10
N ALA A 161 1.14 23.67 -7.63
CA ALA A 161 1.30 23.82 -9.08
C ALA A 161 1.70 22.52 -9.79
N GLU A 162 2.57 21.72 -9.17
CA GLU A 162 3.00 20.43 -9.73
C GLU A 162 1.90 19.36 -9.59
N LEU A 163 1.18 19.34 -8.47
CA LEU A 163 0.02 18.45 -8.29
C LEU A 163 -1.09 18.74 -9.31
N GLU A 164 -1.36 20.02 -9.58
CA GLU A 164 -2.36 20.40 -10.60
C GLU A 164 -1.94 20.02 -12.02
N LYS A 165 -0.67 20.19 -12.37
CA LYS A 165 -0.13 19.72 -13.65
C LYS A 165 -0.22 18.21 -13.76
N PHE A 166 0.20 17.50 -12.70
CA PHE A 166 0.14 16.06 -12.63
C PHE A 166 -1.29 15.55 -12.82
N ALA A 167 -2.25 16.09 -12.06
CA ALA A 167 -3.65 15.69 -12.16
C ALA A 167 -4.24 15.93 -13.55
N LYS A 168 -3.87 17.04 -14.23
CA LYS A 168 -4.29 17.32 -15.61
C LYS A 168 -3.65 16.38 -16.63
N CYS A 169 -2.49 15.81 -16.30
CA CYS A 169 -1.80 14.91 -17.21
C CYS A 169 -2.45 13.53 -17.28
N PHE A 170 -3.12 13.08 -16.21
CA PHE A 170 -3.68 11.73 -16.13
C PHE A 170 -5.20 11.77 -16.12
N ASP A 171 -5.80 11.13 -17.13
CA ASP A 171 -7.25 10.92 -17.16
C ASP A 171 -7.58 9.77 -16.21
N THR A 172 -8.40 10.03 -15.19
CA THR A 172 -8.86 9.02 -14.24
C THR A 172 -10.36 8.81 -14.35
N PRO A 173 -10.86 7.57 -14.15
CA PRO A 173 -10.13 6.39 -13.66
C PRO A 173 -9.14 5.82 -14.66
N LEU A 174 -7.97 5.40 -14.16
CA LEU A 174 -6.87 4.83 -14.93
C LEU A 174 -6.76 3.33 -14.64
N ASP A 175 -6.96 2.49 -15.64
CA ASP A 175 -6.72 1.05 -15.53
C ASP A 175 -5.22 0.77 -15.72
N ALA A 176 -4.63 0.05 -14.78
CA ALA A 176 -3.21 -0.25 -14.75
C ALA A 176 -2.93 -1.64 -14.17
N ARG A 177 -1.66 -2.00 -14.12
CA ARG A 177 -1.19 -3.23 -13.47
C ARG A 177 -0.01 -2.93 -12.56
N ILE A 178 -0.04 -3.49 -11.35
CA ILE A 178 0.96 -3.30 -10.31
C ILE A 178 1.47 -4.65 -9.80
N GLY A 179 2.65 -4.66 -9.22
CA GLY A 179 3.22 -5.84 -8.56
C GLY A 179 3.91 -6.83 -9.49
N ARG A 180 4.17 -8.01 -8.93
CA ARG A 180 4.81 -9.13 -9.62
C ARG A 180 3.80 -9.82 -10.54
N SER A 181 4.30 -10.47 -11.61
CA SER A 181 3.47 -11.23 -12.56
C SER A 181 2.34 -10.42 -13.23
N ARG A 182 2.51 -9.11 -13.30
CA ARG A 182 1.55 -8.15 -13.88
C ARG A 182 1.21 -8.37 -15.37
N GLN A 183 1.99 -9.21 -16.06
CA GLN A 183 1.75 -9.55 -17.47
C GLN A 183 0.75 -10.70 -17.64
N THR A 184 0.38 -11.36 -16.56
CA THR A 184 -0.55 -12.49 -16.54
C THR A 184 -1.92 -12.07 -15.99
N GLU A 185 -2.43 -12.79 -15.01
CA GLU A 185 -3.76 -12.59 -14.42
C GLU A 185 -3.76 -11.67 -13.17
N TYR A 186 -2.55 -11.36 -12.61
CA TYR A 186 -2.44 -10.61 -11.38
C TYR A 186 -2.27 -9.11 -11.57
N GLY A 187 -2.51 -8.38 -10.48
CA GLY A 187 -2.15 -6.99 -10.30
C GLY A 187 -2.98 -5.98 -11.09
N ALA A 188 -4.13 -6.36 -11.64
CA ALA A 188 -5.03 -5.41 -12.26
C ALA A 188 -5.59 -4.45 -11.20
N ILE A 189 -5.43 -3.15 -11.43
CA ILE A 189 -5.92 -2.08 -10.55
C ILE A 189 -6.59 -1.00 -11.36
N ARG A 190 -7.49 -0.27 -10.69
CA ARG A 190 -8.08 0.98 -11.17
C ARG A 190 -7.70 2.09 -10.21
N ILE A 191 -7.11 3.17 -10.74
CA ILE A 191 -6.65 4.31 -9.96
C ILE A 191 -7.57 5.50 -10.22
N GLU A 192 -8.00 6.12 -9.13
CA GLU A 192 -8.76 7.37 -9.16
C GLU A 192 -7.97 8.43 -8.37
N LEU A 193 -7.77 9.60 -8.98
CA LEU A 193 -7.17 10.74 -8.33
C LEU A 193 -8.24 11.57 -7.63
N GLY A 194 -8.11 11.72 -6.32
CA GLY A 194 -8.95 12.60 -5.51
C GLY A 194 -8.60 14.09 -5.72
N LYS A 195 -9.34 14.95 -5.05
CA LYS A 195 -9.03 16.39 -5.03
C LYS A 195 -7.79 16.65 -4.20
N ALA A 196 -6.94 17.56 -4.68
CA ALA A 196 -5.82 18.08 -3.88
C ALA A 196 -6.38 18.88 -2.69
N LEU A 197 -5.88 18.57 -1.50
CA LEU A 197 -6.20 19.25 -0.26
C LEU A 197 -4.95 19.93 0.28
N PRO A 198 -5.06 21.14 0.86
CA PRO A 198 -3.93 21.75 1.53
C PRO A 198 -3.53 20.91 2.74
N VAL A 199 -2.24 20.58 2.84
CA VAL A 199 -1.69 19.98 4.05
C VAL A 199 -1.58 21.08 5.09
N LYS A 200 -2.37 21.00 6.14
CA LYS A 200 -2.20 21.85 7.33
C LYS A 200 -1.10 21.22 8.18
N TYR A 201 0.06 21.85 8.18
CA TYR A 201 1.06 21.57 9.21
C TYR A 201 0.57 22.26 10.49
N GLU A 202 -0.01 21.53 11.41
CA GLU A 202 -0.21 22.01 12.78
C GLU A 202 1.15 21.95 13.48
N ALA A 203 1.95 23.00 13.26
CA ALA A 203 3.27 23.14 13.91
C ALA A 203 3.17 23.19 15.45
N GLU A 204 1.97 23.37 15.99
CA GLU A 204 1.74 23.48 17.43
C GLU A 204 1.85 22.15 18.18
N ILE A 205 1.71 21.01 17.50
CA ILE A 205 1.83 19.68 18.14
C ILE A 205 3.26 19.36 18.56
N PHE A 206 4.25 20.01 17.94
CA PHE A 206 5.67 19.74 18.20
C PHE A 206 6.34 20.67 19.22
N GLN A 207 5.64 21.67 19.77
CA GLN A 207 6.26 22.61 20.72
C GLN A 207 6.12 22.24 22.21
N SER A 208 5.27 21.27 22.54
CA SER A 208 5.13 20.81 23.91
C SER A 208 5.55 19.35 24.04
N GLY A 209 6.79 19.09 24.39
CA GLY A 209 7.20 17.76 24.85
C GLY A 209 8.22 16.99 24.01
N LEU A 210 9.03 17.66 23.20
CA LEU A 210 10.10 17.01 22.41
C LEU A 210 11.31 16.57 23.24
N GLU A 211 11.32 16.81 24.56
CA GLU A 211 12.42 16.35 25.42
C GLU A 211 12.41 14.84 25.69
N ASP A 212 11.29 14.14 25.41
CA ASP A 212 11.12 12.72 25.75
C ASP A 212 11.03 11.75 24.56
N PHE A 213 11.21 12.20 23.32
CA PHE A 213 11.22 11.31 22.16
C PHE A 213 12.65 11.04 21.69
N CYS A 214 13.22 9.92 22.13
CA CYS A 214 14.34 9.27 21.45
C CYS A 214 13.80 8.48 20.24
N PHE A 215 14.26 8.84 19.03
CA PHE A 215 14.08 8.06 17.81
C PHE A 215 15.07 6.90 17.78
#